data_dcf2d42a943fcdefb145c3aaf690771e
#
_entry.id   dcf2d42a943fcdefb145c3aaf690771e
#
_cell.length_a   1.000
_cell.length_b   1.000
_cell.length_c   1.000
_cell.angle_alpha   90.00
_cell.angle_beta   90.00
_cell.angle_gamma   90.00
#
_symmetry.space_group_name_H-M   'P 1'
#
loop_
_entity.id
_entity.type
_entity.pdbx_description
1 polymer ?
#
loop_
_entity_poly.entity_id
_entity_poly.type
_entity_poly.pdbx_seq_one_letter_code
_entity_poly.pdbx_strand_id
1 'polypeptide(L)'
;MPKKQEDDKFYLGNKNLPRPDQEFEWTPKMVRDLKKCRQNILYFAENYFYIVNLDRGKEKIKLHACQKRTLRDLRDNRFVTLLASRQVGKTTMMTIYCLWIACFQEDQRILIVANKEQTAINIFKRVRLAYESLPNFLKAGVVEYGKTAMTLANGSSVGISTTSSDAGRGDSCNVLILDELAFIDNHLVQDFWKSVFPIISSSKKSKIFIASTPNGTDNLFYELYNNAEKGVNNWKATRIDWHEIPGR
;
A
#
# COMPACT_ATOMS: atom_id res chain seq x y z
N MET A 1 30.95 28.61 7.88
CA MET A 1 30.63 27.28 7.36
C MET A 1 29.61 26.51 8.23
N PRO A 2 28.34 26.91 8.31
CA PRO A 2 27.33 26.12 9.10
C PRO A 2 26.32 25.37 8.26
N LYS A 3 26.32 25.44 6.93
CA LYS A 3 25.30 24.78 6.09
C LYS A 3 25.46 23.25 5.89
N LYS A 4 26.62 22.67 6.16
CA LYS A 4 26.87 21.22 5.97
C LYS A 4 26.17 20.31 7.01
N GLN A 5 25.88 20.80 8.21
CA GLN A 5 25.27 20.00 9.29
C GLN A 5 23.75 19.83 9.16
N GLU A 6 23.04 20.75 8.52
CA GLU A 6 21.59 20.59 8.30
C GLU A 6 21.26 19.67 7.14
N ASP A 7 22.09 19.64 6.08
CA ASP A 7 21.90 18.77 4.92
C ASP A 7 22.11 17.28 5.24
N ASP A 8 22.87 16.96 6.30
CA ASP A 8 23.13 15.57 6.71
C ASP A 8 21.94 14.90 7.41
N LYS A 9 20.95 15.66 7.88
CA LYS A 9 19.75 15.12 8.55
C LYS A 9 18.70 14.57 7.60
N PHE A 10 18.78 14.91 6.32
CA PHE A 10 17.77 14.58 5.32
C PHE A 10 18.38 13.88 4.10
N TYR A 11 17.64 12.93 3.53
CA TYR A 11 18.05 12.21 2.34
C TYR A 11 18.13 13.18 1.14
N LEU A 12 19.32 13.32 0.57
CA LEU A 12 19.62 14.27 -0.51
C LEU A 12 19.14 15.71 -0.23
N GLY A 13 19.19 16.16 1.03
CA GLY A 13 18.78 17.51 1.43
C GLY A 13 17.26 17.77 1.41
N ASN A 14 16.44 16.77 1.13
CA ASN A 14 14.97 16.91 1.13
C ASN A 14 14.41 16.84 2.56
N LYS A 15 13.95 17.96 3.10
CA LYS A 15 13.38 18.08 4.47
C LYS A 15 12.20 17.15 4.76
N ASN A 16 11.54 16.64 3.71
CA ASN A 16 10.45 15.69 3.84
C ASN A 16 10.93 14.22 3.91
N LEU A 17 12.22 13.96 3.78
CA LEU A 17 12.84 12.65 3.80
C LEU A 17 13.87 12.55 4.93
N PRO A 18 13.44 12.33 6.18
CA PRO A 18 14.36 12.17 7.31
C PRO A 18 15.26 10.97 7.07
N ARG A 19 16.56 11.09 7.39
CA ARG A 19 17.48 9.96 7.43
C ARG A 19 17.24 9.08 8.67
N PRO A 20 17.81 7.86 8.71
CA PRO A 20 17.89 7.09 9.94
C PRO A 20 18.49 7.90 11.07
N ASP A 21 18.10 7.59 12.29
CA ASP A 21 18.66 8.16 13.55
C ASP A 21 18.49 9.69 13.72
N GLN A 22 17.54 10.28 13.00
CA GLN A 22 17.22 11.67 13.22
C GLN A 22 16.59 11.86 14.60
N GLU A 23 17.24 12.68 15.44
CA GLU A 23 16.71 13.07 16.73
C GLU A 23 15.51 14.01 16.57
N PHE A 24 14.44 13.73 17.32
CA PHE A 24 13.24 14.56 17.40
C PHE A 24 13.01 15.00 18.85
N GLU A 25 12.60 16.22 19.02
CA GLU A 25 12.03 16.66 20.30
C GLU A 25 10.59 16.11 20.41
N TRP A 26 10.46 15.02 21.15
CA TRP A 26 9.18 14.33 21.31
C TRP A 26 8.26 15.09 22.26
N THR A 27 7.10 15.48 21.77
CA THR A 27 6.01 15.95 22.63
C THR A 27 5.12 14.80 23.08
N PRO A 28 4.45 14.90 24.25
CA PRO A 28 3.49 13.88 24.69
C PRO A 28 2.36 13.61 23.68
N LYS A 29 2.00 14.60 22.87
CA LYS A 29 1.04 14.46 21.77
C LYS A 29 1.60 13.58 20.66
N MET A 30 2.84 13.81 20.20
CA MET A 30 3.48 13.01 19.14
C MET A 30 3.56 11.52 19.53
N VAL A 31 3.94 11.22 20.77
CA VAL A 31 4.01 9.85 21.28
C VAL A 31 2.64 9.18 21.28
N ARG A 32 1.59 9.88 21.75
CA ARG A 32 0.22 9.36 21.72
C ARG A 32 -0.27 9.11 20.30
N ASP A 33 0.01 10.04 19.39
CA ASP A 33 -0.45 9.95 18.00
C ASP A 33 0.29 8.84 17.24
N LEU A 34 1.60 8.68 17.44
CA LEU A 34 2.37 7.58 16.91
C LEU A 34 1.78 6.23 17.36
N LYS A 35 1.52 6.07 18.67
CA LYS A 35 0.91 4.85 19.20
C LYS A 35 -0.46 4.56 18.59
N LYS A 36 -1.32 5.58 18.46
CA LYS A 36 -2.64 5.46 17.82
C LYS A 36 -2.54 5.10 16.35
N CYS A 37 -1.64 5.74 15.60
CA CYS A 37 -1.41 5.45 14.19
C CYS A 37 -0.92 4.01 13.98
N ARG A 38 0.01 3.53 14.80
CA ARG A 38 0.51 2.14 14.75
C ARG A 38 -0.61 1.12 14.98
N GLN A 39 -1.53 1.39 15.89
CA GLN A 39 -2.61 0.48 16.26
C GLN A 39 -3.84 0.57 15.36
N ASN A 40 -4.06 1.71 14.70
CA ASN A 40 -5.30 1.98 14.00
C ASN A 40 -5.08 2.68 12.66
N ILE A 41 -5.20 1.90 11.58
CA ILE A 41 -5.05 2.38 10.21
C ILE A 41 -6.05 3.51 9.86
N LEU A 42 -7.27 3.49 10.41
CA LEU A 42 -8.27 4.54 10.17
C LEU A 42 -7.87 5.84 10.86
N TYR A 43 -7.35 5.76 12.10
CA TYR A 43 -6.83 6.93 12.79
C TYR A 43 -5.67 7.56 12.02
N PHE A 44 -4.74 6.73 11.53
CA PHE A 44 -3.64 7.17 10.67
C PHE A 44 -4.17 7.88 9.42
N ALA A 45 -5.07 7.22 8.69
CA ALA A 45 -5.59 7.76 7.44
C ALA A 45 -6.32 9.09 7.65
N GLU A 46 -7.26 9.19 8.58
CA GLU A 46 -8.10 10.38 8.75
C GLU A 46 -7.36 11.57 9.37
N ASN A 47 -6.27 11.33 10.11
CA ASN A 47 -5.53 12.41 10.76
C ASN A 47 -4.28 12.86 9.99
N TYR A 48 -3.63 11.95 9.25
CA TYR A 48 -2.29 12.19 8.70
C TYR A 48 -2.13 11.90 7.22
N PHE A 49 -3.14 11.29 6.57
CA PHE A 49 -3.05 11.01 5.15
C PHE A 49 -3.70 12.14 4.33
N TYR A 50 -2.94 12.62 3.34
CA TYR A 50 -3.38 13.69 2.44
C TYR A 50 -3.55 13.14 1.03
N ILE A 51 -4.57 13.64 0.34
CA ILE A 51 -4.80 13.45 -1.08
C ILE A 51 -4.64 14.77 -1.82
N VAL A 52 -4.41 14.69 -3.11
CA VAL A 52 -4.47 15.85 -4.00
C VAL A 52 -5.79 15.81 -4.74
N ASN A 53 -6.69 16.69 -4.40
CA ASN A 53 -7.94 16.93 -5.11
C ASN A 53 -7.67 17.90 -6.27
N LEU A 54 -8.23 17.63 -7.45
CA LEU A 54 -7.98 18.46 -8.63
C LEU A 54 -8.52 19.89 -8.47
N ASP A 55 -9.61 20.06 -7.72
CA ASP A 55 -10.28 21.36 -7.54
C ASP A 55 -9.78 22.11 -6.30
N ARG A 56 -9.41 21.38 -5.23
CA ARG A 56 -9.10 21.94 -3.91
C ARG A 56 -7.63 21.79 -3.49
N GLY A 57 -6.82 21.14 -4.31
CA GLY A 57 -5.43 20.88 -4.01
C GLY A 57 -5.23 19.83 -2.92
N LYS A 58 -4.22 20.04 -2.06
CA LYS A 58 -3.87 19.09 -1.01
C LYS A 58 -4.82 19.19 0.18
N GLU A 59 -5.56 18.14 0.46
CA GLU A 59 -6.49 18.06 1.59
C GLU A 59 -6.37 16.72 2.36
N LYS A 60 -6.79 16.70 3.61
CA LYS A 60 -6.90 15.47 4.38
C LYS A 60 -8.01 14.59 3.80
N ILE A 61 -7.73 13.30 3.72
CA ILE A 61 -8.73 12.35 3.23
C ILE A 61 -9.94 12.29 4.19
N LYS A 62 -11.13 12.22 3.59
CA LYS A 62 -12.37 11.87 4.29
C LYS A 62 -12.82 10.51 3.77
N LEU A 63 -12.63 9.47 4.57
CA LEU A 63 -12.97 8.12 4.17
C LEU A 63 -14.48 7.87 4.22
N HIS A 64 -15.02 7.34 3.13
CA HIS A 64 -16.39 6.82 3.07
C HIS A 64 -16.51 5.50 3.85
N ALA A 65 -17.74 5.13 4.24
CA ALA A 65 -18.00 3.93 5.06
C ALA A 65 -17.44 2.65 4.40
N CYS A 66 -17.61 2.48 3.10
CA CYS A 66 -17.07 1.36 2.33
C CYS A 66 -15.54 1.32 2.33
N GLN A 67 -14.88 2.46 2.23
CA GLN A 67 -13.41 2.55 2.30
C GLN A 67 -12.88 2.21 3.70
N LYS A 68 -13.59 2.67 4.76
CA LYS A 68 -13.26 2.30 6.15
C LYS A 68 -13.43 0.80 6.38
N ARG A 69 -14.48 0.18 5.84
CA ARG A 69 -14.70 -1.27 5.87
C ARG A 69 -13.53 -2.00 5.21
N THR A 70 -13.16 -1.62 4.00
CA THR A 70 -12.04 -2.22 3.26
C THR A 70 -10.71 -2.11 4.00
N LEU A 71 -10.38 -0.94 4.58
CA LEU A 71 -9.15 -0.77 5.35
C LEU A 71 -9.13 -1.63 6.63
N ARG A 72 -10.30 -1.87 7.27
CA ARG A 72 -10.39 -2.83 8.39
C ARG A 72 -10.16 -4.25 7.90
N ASP A 73 -10.82 -4.65 6.80
CA ASP A 73 -10.63 -5.97 6.22
C ASP A 73 -9.16 -6.24 5.88
N LEU A 74 -8.44 -5.27 5.32
CA LEU A 74 -7.01 -5.34 5.03
C LEU A 74 -6.14 -5.48 6.29
N ARG A 75 -6.48 -4.78 7.37
CA ARG A 75 -5.79 -4.89 8.64
C ARG A 75 -5.97 -6.28 9.25
N ASP A 76 -7.22 -6.76 9.27
CA ASP A 76 -7.65 -7.91 10.08
C ASP A 76 -7.46 -9.25 9.36
N ASN A 77 -7.44 -9.26 8.03
CA ASN A 77 -7.32 -10.49 7.26
C ASN A 77 -5.94 -10.61 6.57
N ARG A 78 -5.54 -11.85 6.34
CA ARG A 78 -4.28 -12.17 5.67
C ARG A 78 -4.38 -12.02 4.16
N PHE A 79 -5.46 -12.50 3.58
CA PHE A 79 -5.72 -12.46 2.16
C PHE A 79 -7.04 -11.74 1.90
N VAL A 80 -7.02 -10.70 1.08
CA VAL A 80 -8.20 -9.87 0.77
C VAL A 80 -8.33 -9.67 -0.73
N THR A 81 -9.52 -9.93 -1.25
CA THR A 81 -9.92 -9.58 -2.61
C THR A 81 -10.94 -8.46 -2.56
N LEU A 82 -10.70 -7.39 -3.31
CA LEU A 82 -11.59 -6.24 -3.44
C LEU A 82 -12.16 -6.16 -4.87
N LEU A 83 -13.43 -6.47 -5.02
CA LEU A 83 -14.20 -6.13 -6.21
C LEU A 83 -14.75 -4.73 -6.08
N ALA A 84 -14.38 -3.81 -6.95
CA ALA A 84 -14.75 -2.42 -6.80
C ALA A 84 -15.09 -1.75 -8.13
N SER A 85 -16.07 -0.87 -8.11
CA SER A 85 -16.38 0.00 -9.24
C SER A 85 -15.21 0.94 -9.53
N ARG A 86 -15.20 1.52 -10.74
CA ARG A 86 -14.20 2.53 -11.10
C ARG A 86 -14.30 3.75 -10.19
N GLN A 87 -13.17 4.38 -9.92
CA GLN A 87 -13.06 5.67 -9.20
C GLN A 87 -13.59 5.68 -7.74
N VAL A 88 -13.76 4.53 -7.09
CA VAL A 88 -14.14 4.44 -5.66
C VAL A 88 -12.97 4.59 -4.69
N GLY A 89 -11.78 4.92 -5.19
CA GLY A 89 -10.59 5.15 -4.38
C GLY A 89 -9.74 3.90 -4.13
N LYS A 90 -9.78 2.86 -4.98
CA LYS A 90 -8.94 1.65 -4.87
C LYS A 90 -7.47 1.99 -4.63
N THR A 91 -6.87 2.75 -5.53
CA THR A 91 -5.45 3.14 -5.46
C THR A 91 -5.14 3.92 -4.18
N THR A 92 -6.07 4.75 -3.70
CA THR A 92 -5.91 5.48 -2.44
C THR A 92 -5.87 4.53 -1.25
N MET A 93 -6.76 3.54 -1.18
CA MET A 93 -6.76 2.51 -0.12
C MET A 93 -5.48 1.66 -0.17
N MET A 94 -5.01 1.28 -1.37
CA MET A 94 -3.72 0.59 -1.55
C MET A 94 -2.56 1.43 -1.01
N THR A 95 -2.54 2.73 -1.34
CA THR A 95 -1.51 3.66 -0.88
C THR A 95 -1.52 3.82 0.64
N ILE A 96 -2.70 3.99 1.26
CA ILE A 96 -2.85 4.08 2.72
C ILE A 96 -2.34 2.80 3.37
N TYR A 97 -2.76 1.64 2.88
CA TYR A 97 -2.39 0.34 3.44
C TYR A 97 -0.90 0.06 3.31
N CYS A 98 -0.32 0.28 2.12
CA CYS A 98 1.11 0.14 1.86
C CYS A 98 1.93 1.02 2.81
N LEU A 99 1.58 2.29 2.90
CA LEU A 99 2.30 3.25 3.73
C LEU A 99 2.16 2.95 5.22
N TRP A 100 0.97 2.54 5.67
CA TRP A 100 0.73 2.14 7.05
C TRP A 100 1.58 0.94 7.46
N ILE A 101 1.68 -0.08 6.62
CA ILE A 101 2.55 -1.22 6.87
C ILE A 101 4.02 -0.78 6.87
N ALA A 102 4.46 -0.06 5.83
CA ALA A 102 5.85 0.34 5.68
C ALA A 102 6.38 1.20 6.84
N CYS A 103 5.54 2.12 7.36
CA CYS A 103 5.97 3.03 8.44
C CYS A 103 5.83 2.45 9.84
N PHE A 104 4.85 1.55 10.09
CA PHE A 104 4.50 1.15 11.46
C PHE A 104 4.75 -0.33 11.78
N GLN A 105 5.16 -1.13 10.81
CA GLN A 105 5.60 -2.51 11.00
C GLN A 105 7.07 -2.62 10.59
N GLU A 106 7.81 -3.52 11.26
CA GLU A 106 9.22 -3.73 11.00
C GLU A 106 9.44 -4.84 9.99
N ASP A 107 10.52 -4.76 9.21
CA ASP A 107 10.99 -5.80 8.27
C ASP A 107 9.94 -6.21 7.22
N GLN A 108 9.11 -5.28 6.77
CA GLN A 108 8.10 -5.56 5.76
C GLN A 108 8.66 -5.33 4.34
N ARG A 109 8.62 -6.37 3.52
CA ARG A 109 8.95 -6.29 2.09
C ARG A 109 7.66 -6.26 1.29
N ILE A 110 7.29 -5.06 0.84
CA ILE A 110 6.03 -4.80 0.14
C ILE A 110 6.31 -4.75 -1.37
N LEU A 111 5.63 -5.61 -2.13
CA LEU A 111 5.68 -5.59 -3.58
C LEU A 111 4.33 -5.14 -4.15
N ILE A 112 4.35 -4.08 -4.94
CA ILE A 112 3.18 -3.59 -5.69
C ILE A 112 3.31 -4.07 -7.12
N VAL A 113 2.32 -4.81 -7.59
CA VAL A 113 2.28 -5.36 -8.95
C VAL A 113 1.04 -4.84 -9.67
N ALA A 114 1.21 -4.42 -10.90
CA ALA A 114 0.13 -3.99 -11.78
C ALA A 114 0.28 -4.61 -13.18
N ASN A 115 -0.80 -4.54 -13.95
CA ASN A 115 -0.85 -5.08 -15.31
C ASN A 115 0.13 -4.39 -16.29
N LYS A 116 0.53 -3.15 -15.98
CA LYS A 116 1.49 -2.37 -16.78
C LYS A 116 2.48 -1.67 -15.86
N GLU A 117 3.74 -1.60 -16.27
CA GLU A 117 4.81 -0.93 -15.54
C GLU A 117 4.45 0.52 -15.18
N GLN A 118 3.91 1.26 -16.14
CA GLN A 118 3.51 2.66 -15.93
C GLN A 118 2.43 2.79 -14.84
N THR A 119 1.54 1.81 -14.72
CA THR A 119 0.51 1.77 -13.65
C THR A 119 1.18 1.55 -12.29
N ALA A 120 2.10 0.60 -12.19
CA ALA A 120 2.86 0.35 -10.96
C ALA A 120 3.68 1.58 -10.54
N ILE A 121 4.37 2.23 -11.49
CA ILE A 121 5.09 3.49 -11.25
C ILE A 121 4.15 4.59 -10.74
N ASN A 122 2.96 4.72 -11.30
CA ASN A 122 1.99 5.74 -10.88
C ASN A 122 1.44 5.47 -9.47
N ILE A 123 1.23 4.21 -9.10
CA ILE A 123 0.84 3.84 -7.73
C ILE A 123 1.98 4.19 -6.77
N PHE A 124 3.21 3.82 -7.11
CA PHE A 124 4.39 4.09 -6.28
C PHE A 124 4.67 5.59 -6.11
N LYS A 125 4.49 6.39 -7.15
CA LYS A 125 4.55 7.87 -7.04
C LYS A 125 3.56 8.40 -5.99
N ARG A 126 2.35 7.83 -5.91
CA ARG A 126 1.37 8.21 -4.87
C ARG A 126 1.83 7.80 -3.48
N VAL A 127 2.43 6.62 -3.33
CA VAL A 127 3.03 6.18 -2.05
C VAL A 127 4.13 7.15 -1.62
N ARG A 128 5.04 7.53 -2.52
CA ARG A 128 6.11 8.49 -2.25
C ARG A 128 5.57 9.85 -1.82
N LEU A 129 4.63 10.43 -2.59
CA LEU A 129 4.02 11.72 -2.25
C LEU A 129 3.29 11.69 -0.90
N ALA A 130 2.61 10.59 -0.60
CA ALA A 130 1.95 10.41 0.69
C ALA A 130 2.97 10.30 1.82
N TYR A 131 4.06 9.54 1.64
CA TYR A 131 5.16 9.45 2.60
C TYR A 131 5.79 10.82 2.86
N GLU A 132 6.15 11.57 1.82
CA GLU A 132 6.71 12.93 1.93
C GLU A 132 5.76 13.89 2.68
N SER A 133 4.46 13.66 2.56
CA SER A 133 3.42 14.50 3.19
C SER A 133 3.18 14.21 4.67
N LEU A 134 3.67 13.09 5.19
CA LEU A 134 3.57 12.77 6.62
C LEU A 134 4.43 13.71 7.45
N PRO A 135 4.07 14.01 8.71
CA PRO A 135 4.98 14.62 9.66
C PRO A 135 6.14 13.67 9.97
N ASN A 136 7.34 14.25 10.17
CA ASN A 136 8.56 13.44 10.31
C ASN A 136 8.51 12.47 11.50
N PHE A 137 7.82 12.79 12.59
CA PHE A 137 7.69 11.89 13.75
C PHE A 137 6.90 10.60 13.48
N LEU A 138 6.17 10.51 12.35
CA LEU A 138 5.48 9.29 11.91
C LEU A 138 6.25 8.50 10.85
N LYS A 139 7.38 9.01 10.40
CA LYS A 139 8.20 8.37 9.37
C LYS A 139 9.27 7.49 9.99
N ALA A 140 9.45 6.28 9.48
CA ALA A 140 10.73 5.60 9.58
C ALA A 140 11.72 6.33 8.65
N GLY A 141 12.98 6.53 9.09
CA GLY A 141 14.00 7.22 8.30
C GLY A 141 14.24 6.57 6.94
N VAL A 142 14.67 7.35 5.97
CA VAL A 142 14.94 6.88 4.59
C VAL A 142 16.37 6.41 4.47
N VAL A 143 16.56 5.15 4.09
CA VAL A 143 17.85 4.56 3.72
C VAL A 143 18.09 4.72 2.22
N GLU A 144 17.08 4.39 1.41
CA GLU A 144 17.12 4.49 -0.05
C GLU A 144 15.78 5.01 -0.58
N TYR A 145 15.82 5.89 -1.59
CA TYR A 145 14.63 6.52 -2.16
C TYR A 145 14.74 6.67 -3.67
N GLY A 146 14.38 5.60 -4.39
CA GLY A 146 14.45 5.53 -5.84
C GLY A 146 13.15 5.85 -6.57
N LYS A 147 13.13 5.62 -7.87
CA LYS A 147 11.94 5.79 -8.74
C LYS A 147 10.98 4.60 -8.66
N THR A 148 11.52 3.42 -8.36
CA THR A 148 10.78 2.13 -8.39
C THR A 148 10.82 1.39 -7.05
N ALA A 149 11.67 1.84 -6.12
CA ALA A 149 11.78 1.26 -4.78
C ALA A 149 12.16 2.31 -3.75
N MET A 150 11.81 2.06 -2.49
CA MET A 150 12.30 2.77 -1.31
C MET A 150 12.57 1.80 -0.18
N THR A 151 13.61 2.10 0.63
CA THR A 151 13.98 1.35 1.82
C THR A 151 13.98 2.28 3.02
N LEU A 152 13.39 1.81 4.13
CA LEU A 152 13.22 2.56 5.36
C LEU A 152 14.09 1.98 6.48
N ALA A 153 14.44 2.80 7.47
CA ALA A 153 15.32 2.45 8.58
C ALA A 153 14.76 1.37 9.53
N ASN A 154 13.44 1.13 9.50
CA ASN A 154 12.82 0.03 10.23
C ASN A 154 12.91 -1.32 9.52
N GLY A 155 13.78 -1.47 8.52
CA GLY A 155 13.96 -2.68 7.72
C GLY A 155 12.89 -2.89 6.63
N SER A 156 11.88 -2.03 6.57
CA SER A 156 10.80 -2.17 5.57
C SER A 156 11.21 -1.59 4.23
N SER A 157 10.75 -2.23 3.15
CA SER A 157 10.95 -1.77 1.78
C SER A 157 9.63 -1.83 0.99
N VAL A 158 9.51 -0.94 0.02
CA VAL A 158 8.41 -0.93 -0.95
C VAL A 158 9.03 -0.92 -2.34
N GLY A 159 8.70 -1.91 -3.15
CA GLY A 159 9.10 -2.01 -4.55
C GLY A 159 7.90 -2.19 -5.48
N ILE A 160 8.14 -2.01 -6.76
CA ILE A 160 7.14 -2.26 -7.80
C ILE A 160 7.64 -3.31 -8.79
N SER A 161 6.70 -4.04 -9.38
CA SER A 161 6.96 -4.97 -10.48
C SER A 161 5.76 -5.04 -11.42
N THR A 162 5.96 -5.72 -12.53
CA THR A 162 4.89 -6.14 -13.43
C THR A 162 4.68 -7.65 -13.30
N THR A 163 3.63 -8.18 -13.88
CA THR A 163 3.33 -9.63 -13.90
C THR A 163 4.19 -10.40 -14.91
N SER A 164 5.45 -10.02 -15.12
CA SER A 164 6.38 -10.82 -15.91
C SER A 164 6.75 -12.10 -15.16
N SER A 165 7.14 -13.15 -15.88
CA SER A 165 7.50 -14.46 -15.33
C SER A 165 8.66 -14.40 -14.31
N ASP A 166 9.45 -13.35 -14.34
CA ASP A 166 10.60 -13.14 -13.44
C ASP A 166 10.23 -12.26 -12.22
N ALA A 167 9.04 -11.66 -12.24
CA ALA A 167 8.54 -10.87 -11.13
C ALA A 167 8.32 -11.77 -9.90
N GLY A 168 9.06 -11.51 -8.84
CA GLY A 168 8.99 -12.27 -7.59
C GLY A 168 9.94 -13.46 -7.46
N ARG A 169 10.70 -13.84 -8.50
CA ARG A 169 11.67 -14.92 -8.41
C ARG A 169 12.95 -14.54 -7.64
N GLY A 170 13.28 -13.25 -7.55
CA GLY A 170 14.49 -12.76 -6.89
C GLY A 170 14.27 -12.16 -5.50
N ASP A 171 13.11 -11.59 -5.22
CA ASP A 171 12.83 -10.87 -3.98
C ASP A 171 11.71 -11.54 -3.18
N SER A 172 12.06 -12.09 -2.02
CA SER A 172 11.04 -12.56 -1.07
C SER A 172 10.24 -11.37 -0.56
N CYS A 173 8.97 -11.23 -0.96
CA CYS A 173 8.05 -10.28 -0.35
C CYS A 173 7.16 -10.98 0.68
N ASN A 174 6.79 -10.25 1.73
CA ASN A 174 5.81 -10.73 2.71
C ASN A 174 4.49 -9.97 2.64
N VAL A 175 4.42 -8.90 1.84
CA VAL A 175 3.20 -8.18 1.51
C VAL A 175 3.11 -7.98 0.01
N LEU A 176 2.08 -8.54 -0.62
CA LEU A 176 1.82 -8.41 -2.05
C LEU A 176 0.56 -7.58 -2.27
N ILE A 177 0.66 -6.55 -3.10
CA ILE A 177 -0.45 -5.69 -3.51
C ILE A 177 -0.59 -5.80 -5.02
N LEU A 178 -1.73 -6.33 -5.50
CA LEU A 178 -2.02 -6.53 -6.91
C LEU A 178 -3.16 -5.58 -7.34
N ASP A 179 -2.90 -4.74 -8.34
CA ASP A 179 -3.90 -3.85 -8.91
C ASP A 179 -4.39 -4.34 -10.27
N GLU A 180 -5.70 -4.29 -10.47
CA GLU A 180 -6.40 -4.66 -11.70
C GLU A 180 -6.08 -6.09 -12.20
N LEU A 181 -6.06 -7.07 -11.28
CA LEU A 181 -5.72 -8.45 -11.59
C LEU A 181 -6.61 -9.06 -12.68
N ALA A 182 -7.90 -8.70 -12.74
CA ALA A 182 -8.83 -9.19 -13.76
C ALA A 182 -8.48 -8.77 -15.19
N PHE A 183 -7.57 -7.79 -15.37
CA PHE A 183 -7.14 -7.27 -16.68
C PHE A 183 -5.77 -7.78 -17.11
N ILE A 184 -5.18 -8.68 -16.35
CA ILE A 184 -3.93 -9.33 -16.71
C ILE A 184 -4.27 -10.57 -17.55
N ASP A 185 -3.50 -10.78 -18.60
CA ASP A 185 -3.64 -11.98 -19.42
C ASP A 185 -3.60 -13.24 -18.56
N ASN A 186 -4.54 -14.13 -18.76
CA ASN A 186 -4.74 -15.30 -17.91
C ASN A 186 -3.50 -16.20 -17.85
N HIS A 187 -2.79 -16.33 -18.96
CA HIS A 187 -1.57 -17.13 -19.04
C HIS A 187 -0.46 -16.51 -18.17
N LEU A 188 -0.25 -15.20 -18.29
CA LEU A 188 0.77 -14.48 -17.51
C LEU A 188 0.47 -14.51 -16.01
N VAL A 189 -0.80 -14.29 -15.64
CA VAL A 189 -1.17 -14.27 -14.22
C VAL A 189 -1.08 -15.65 -13.57
N GLN A 190 -1.38 -16.72 -14.30
CA GLN A 190 -1.26 -18.09 -13.78
C GLN A 190 0.20 -18.46 -13.51
N ASP A 191 1.12 -18.12 -14.40
CA ASP A 191 2.54 -18.39 -14.23
C ASP A 191 3.14 -17.54 -13.09
N PHE A 192 2.79 -16.27 -13.03
CA PHE A 192 3.13 -15.40 -11.90
C PHE A 192 2.60 -15.97 -10.57
N TRP A 193 1.33 -16.36 -10.53
CA TRP A 193 0.68 -16.86 -9.32
C TRP A 193 1.32 -18.16 -8.82
N LYS A 194 1.61 -19.09 -9.71
CA LYS A 194 2.31 -20.36 -9.38
C LYS A 194 3.69 -20.12 -8.79
N SER A 195 4.39 -19.08 -9.22
CA SER A 195 5.75 -18.77 -8.70
C SER A 195 5.72 -17.97 -7.39
N VAL A 196 4.79 -17.03 -7.22
CA VAL A 196 4.79 -16.08 -6.10
C VAL A 196 3.96 -16.56 -4.91
N PHE A 197 2.80 -17.18 -5.15
CA PHE A 197 1.90 -17.60 -4.08
C PHE A 197 2.53 -18.61 -3.08
N PRO A 198 3.30 -19.63 -3.49
CA PRO A 198 3.97 -20.52 -2.55
C PRO A 198 4.95 -19.80 -1.63
N ILE A 199 5.71 -18.84 -2.15
CA ILE A 199 6.68 -18.04 -1.39
C ILE A 199 5.96 -17.23 -0.30
N ILE A 200 4.90 -16.52 -0.68
CA ILE A 200 4.11 -15.71 0.25
C ILE A 200 3.33 -16.59 1.22
N SER A 201 2.74 -17.69 0.76
CA SER A 201 1.92 -18.55 1.60
C SER A 201 2.71 -19.31 2.66
N SER A 202 4.01 -19.54 2.47
CA SER A 202 4.89 -20.20 3.43
C SER A 202 5.00 -19.46 4.77
N SER A 203 4.90 -18.14 4.78
CA SER A 203 4.90 -17.34 6.00
C SER A 203 3.47 -17.10 6.52
N LYS A 204 3.21 -17.41 7.79
CA LYS A 204 1.92 -17.16 8.46
C LYS A 204 1.60 -15.65 8.59
N LYS A 205 2.60 -14.78 8.52
CA LYS A 205 2.46 -13.33 8.67
C LYS A 205 2.32 -12.60 7.34
N SER A 206 2.54 -13.27 6.23
CA SER A 206 2.43 -12.64 4.91
C SER A 206 1.01 -12.23 4.58
N LYS A 207 0.86 -11.20 3.77
CA LYS A 207 -0.43 -10.62 3.39
C LYS A 207 -0.52 -10.45 1.89
N ILE A 208 -1.71 -10.67 1.34
CA ILE A 208 -2.00 -10.41 -0.08
C ILE A 208 -3.25 -9.54 -0.17
N PHE A 209 -3.13 -8.44 -0.87
CA PHE A 209 -4.24 -7.59 -1.24
C PHE A 209 -4.39 -7.54 -2.76
N ILE A 210 -5.50 -8.01 -3.26
CA ILE A 210 -5.85 -7.97 -4.68
C ILE A 210 -7.05 -7.05 -4.85
N ALA A 211 -6.96 -6.08 -5.75
CA ALA A 211 -8.11 -5.25 -6.10
C ALA A 211 -8.28 -5.22 -7.63
N SER A 212 -9.53 -5.28 -8.07
CA SER A 212 -9.86 -5.12 -9.48
C SER A 212 -11.26 -4.52 -9.68
N THR A 213 -11.45 -3.89 -10.82
CA THR A 213 -12.77 -3.75 -11.41
C THR A 213 -13.17 -5.06 -12.11
N PRO A 214 -14.48 -5.34 -12.29
CA PRO A 214 -14.92 -6.56 -12.95
C PRO A 214 -14.47 -6.58 -14.43
N ASN A 215 -14.02 -7.76 -14.89
CA ASN A 215 -13.64 -7.99 -16.29
C ASN A 215 -13.99 -9.42 -16.71
N GLY A 216 -15.28 -9.75 -16.79
CA GLY A 216 -15.76 -11.08 -17.12
C GLY A 216 -15.56 -12.09 -15.99
N THR A 217 -15.74 -13.39 -16.31
CA THR A 217 -15.73 -14.50 -15.37
C THR A 217 -14.60 -15.50 -15.60
N ASP A 218 -13.88 -15.39 -16.70
CA ASP A 218 -12.78 -16.28 -17.08
C ASP A 218 -11.43 -15.67 -16.73
N ASN A 219 -11.16 -15.49 -15.42
CA ASN A 219 -9.88 -14.98 -14.92
C ASN A 219 -9.67 -15.35 -13.44
N LEU A 220 -8.40 -15.35 -13.02
CA LEU A 220 -8.00 -15.70 -11.65
C LEU A 220 -8.65 -14.81 -10.59
N PHE A 221 -8.86 -13.52 -10.86
CA PHE A 221 -9.50 -12.61 -9.91
C PHE A 221 -10.93 -13.04 -9.60
N TYR A 222 -11.71 -13.36 -10.65
CA TYR A 222 -13.08 -13.84 -10.50
C TYR A 222 -13.11 -15.13 -9.68
N GLU A 223 -12.24 -16.10 -9.98
CA GLU A 223 -12.14 -17.35 -9.24
C GLU A 223 -11.87 -17.12 -7.75
N LEU A 224 -10.82 -16.35 -7.42
CA LEU A 224 -10.46 -16.04 -6.03
C LEU A 224 -11.58 -15.33 -5.29
N TYR A 225 -12.19 -14.31 -5.92
CA TYR A 225 -13.26 -13.51 -5.33
C TYR A 225 -14.52 -14.36 -5.10
N ASN A 226 -14.99 -15.08 -6.11
CA ASN A 226 -16.19 -15.89 -6.03
C ASN A 226 -16.06 -17.05 -5.02
N ASN A 227 -14.90 -17.69 -4.94
CA ASN A 227 -14.62 -18.71 -3.94
C ASN A 227 -14.55 -18.12 -2.52
N ALA A 228 -14.07 -16.88 -2.37
CA ALA A 228 -14.09 -16.17 -1.10
C ALA A 228 -15.51 -15.81 -0.65
N GLU A 229 -16.37 -15.33 -1.56
CA GLU A 229 -17.80 -15.06 -1.25
C GLU A 229 -18.56 -16.32 -0.81
N LYS A 230 -18.23 -17.46 -1.42
CA LYS A 230 -18.83 -18.76 -1.08
C LYS A 230 -18.21 -19.43 0.15
N GLY A 231 -17.16 -18.86 0.73
CA GLY A 231 -16.43 -19.46 1.86
C GLY A 231 -15.66 -20.73 1.48
N VAL A 232 -15.34 -20.93 0.20
CA VAL A 232 -14.61 -22.11 -0.29
C VAL A 232 -13.11 -21.97 -0.06
N ASN A 233 -12.59 -20.74 -0.04
CA ASN A 233 -11.21 -20.44 0.25
C ASN A 233 -11.08 -19.58 1.54
N ASN A 234 -9.85 -19.35 2.00
CA ASN A 234 -9.57 -18.58 3.21
C ASN A 234 -9.34 -17.07 2.94
N TRP A 235 -9.86 -16.56 1.83
CA TRP A 235 -9.79 -15.16 1.47
C TRP A 235 -10.99 -14.39 2.02
N LYS A 236 -10.78 -13.12 2.32
CA LYS A 236 -11.83 -12.17 2.61
C LYS A 236 -12.27 -11.49 1.32
N ALA A 237 -13.49 -11.73 0.89
CA ALA A 237 -14.13 -10.96 -0.17
C ALA A 237 -14.65 -9.63 0.38
N THR A 238 -14.33 -8.54 -0.32
CA THR A 238 -14.82 -7.20 -0.03
C THR A 238 -15.32 -6.58 -1.33
N ARG A 239 -16.42 -5.84 -1.27
CA ARG A 239 -17.04 -5.20 -2.43
C ARG A 239 -17.32 -3.74 -2.16
N ILE A 240 -17.10 -2.89 -3.18
CA ILE A 240 -17.52 -1.48 -3.21
C ILE A 240 -18.25 -1.21 -4.51
N ASP A 241 -19.53 -0.92 -4.38
CA ASP A 241 -20.36 -0.50 -5.49
C ASP A 241 -20.31 1.03 -5.70
N TRP A 242 -20.63 1.49 -6.92
CA TRP A 242 -20.53 2.89 -7.28
C TRP A 242 -21.41 3.80 -6.40
N HIS A 243 -22.60 3.33 -6.01
CA HIS A 243 -23.57 4.09 -5.20
C HIS A 243 -23.17 4.24 -3.72
N GLU A 244 -22.16 3.49 -3.25
CA GLU A 244 -21.61 3.65 -1.89
C GLU A 244 -20.74 4.93 -1.76
N ILE A 245 -20.44 5.60 -2.87
CA ILE A 245 -19.70 6.86 -2.89
C ILE A 245 -20.71 8.01 -3.13
N PRO A 246 -20.93 8.89 -2.15
CA PRO A 246 -21.86 10.00 -2.28
C PRO A 246 -21.50 10.93 -3.47
N GLY A 247 -22.53 11.35 -4.19
CA GLY A 247 -22.37 12.28 -5.32
C GLY A 247 -22.03 11.60 -6.65
N ARG A 248 -22.25 10.31 -6.75
CA ARG A 248 -22.09 9.51 -7.98
C ARG A 248 -23.33 8.79 -8.38
#